data_75b9b3e8b4c21ce1de9341dec841e692
#
_entry.id   75b9b3e8b4c21ce1de9341dec841e692
#
_cell.length_a   1.000
_cell.length_b   1.000
_cell.length_c   1.000
_cell.angle_alpha   90.00
_cell.angle_beta   90.00
_cell.angle_gamma   90.00
#
_symmetry.space_group_name_H-M   'P 1'
#
loop_
_entity.id
_entity.type
_entity.pdbx_description
1 polymer ?
#
loop_
_entity_poly.entity_id
_entity_poly.type
_entity_poly.pdbx_seq_one_letter_code
_entity_poly.pdbx_strand_id
1 'polypeptide(L)'
;AVIVGAGMIPMGKYPGSSYPGLAVPAVLRALEAAGVSPSEIGSVVCGHAFGGMLTGQRIVKDLGIGGVPVVNVDNACSGGASALHLAARDIEEGRVEVALAIGVDKLTQFGGGTLPLVEEDSEVQRGMVMPALYAMRAQRYLYERGEGPEILAQVSVKARRHGVANPFAQFRKPVTADEALAARPIADPPTVLQCCPTGE
;
A
#
# COMPACT_ATOMS: atom_id res chain seq x y z
N ALA A 1 13.52 16.48 8.83
CA ALA A 1 12.27 15.93 9.39
C ALA A 1 12.55 14.65 10.20
N VAL A 2 11.72 14.34 11.19
CA VAL A 2 11.74 13.10 11.98
C VAL A 2 10.34 12.52 12.06
N ILE A 3 10.21 11.20 12.14
CA ILE A 3 8.93 10.53 12.37
C ILE A 3 8.73 10.41 13.88
N VAL A 4 7.67 11.02 14.40
CA VAL A 4 7.37 11.04 15.85
C VAL A 4 6.28 10.05 16.24
N GLY A 5 5.48 9.58 15.28
CA GLY A 5 4.46 8.56 15.51
C GLY A 5 4.07 7.85 14.22
N ALA A 6 3.62 6.60 14.37
CA ALA A 6 3.12 5.79 13.28
C ALA A 6 1.92 4.96 13.75
N GLY A 7 0.96 4.73 12.84
CA GLY A 7 -0.19 3.92 13.11
C GLY A 7 -0.67 3.18 11.87
N MET A 8 -1.25 2.02 12.06
CA MET A 8 -1.85 1.22 11.00
C MET A 8 -2.97 0.34 11.57
N ILE A 9 -3.82 -0.16 10.68
CA ILE A 9 -4.76 -1.24 10.99
C ILE A 9 -4.19 -2.58 10.50
N PRO A 10 -4.66 -3.73 11.00
CA PRO A 10 -4.27 -5.01 10.42
C PRO A 10 -4.62 -5.06 8.93
N MET A 11 -3.66 -5.51 8.11
CA MET A 11 -3.89 -5.70 6.68
C MET A 11 -4.88 -6.84 6.46
N GLY A 12 -5.92 -6.60 5.65
CA GLY A 12 -6.97 -7.58 5.47
C GLY A 12 -8.00 -7.16 4.44
N LYS A 13 -9.16 -7.80 4.49
CA LYS A 13 -10.29 -7.51 3.60
C LYS A 13 -11.41 -6.85 4.38
N TYR A 14 -11.73 -5.61 4.05
CA TYR A 14 -12.75 -4.80 4.71
C TYR A 14 -13.81 -4.29 3.72
N PRO A 15 -14.56 -5.16 3.04
CA PRO A 15 -15.46 -4.78 1.95
C PRO A 15 -16.54 -3.79 2.38
N GLY A 16 -16.95 -3.81 3.65
CA GLY A 16 -17.97 -2.90 4.22
C GLY A 16 -17.41 -1.55 4.71
N SER A 17 -16.08 -1.37 4.75
CA SER A 17 -15.48 -0.12 5.26
C SER A 17 -15.42 0.96 4.19
N SER A 18 -15.50 2.21 4.63
CA SER A 18 -15.19 3.39 3.80
C SER A 18 -13.70 3.76 3.90
N TYR A 19 -13.20 4.64 3.03
CA TYR A 19 -11.85 5.19 3.15
C TYR A 19 -11.59 5.85 4.52
N PRO A 20 -12.47 6.72 5.04
CA PRO A 20 -12.33 7.19 6.42
C PRO A 20 -12.37 6.07 7.46
N GLY A 21 -13.25 5.08 7.30
CA GLY A 21 -13.34 3.94 8.21
C GLY A 21 -12.07 3.11 8.31
N LEU A 22 -11.26 3.07 7.25
CA LEU A 22 -9.93 2.43 7.23
C LEU A 22 -8.85 3.35 7.81
N ALA A 23 -8.82 4.61 7.40
CA ALA A 23 -7.71 5.52 7.71
C ALA A 23 -7.79 6.13 9.11
N VAL A 24 -8.98 6.50 9.58
CA VAL A 24 -9.16 7.18 10.88
C VAL A 24 -8.57 6.38 12.05
N PRO A 25 -8.82 5.07 12.19
CA PRO A 25 -8.21 4.30 13.28
C PRO A 25 -6.68 4.25 13.21
N ALA A 26 -6.10 4.24 12.01
CA ALA A 26 -4.65 4.27 11.82
C ALA A 26 -4.07 5.64 12.23
N VAL A 27 -4.73 6.73 11.80
CA VAL A 27 -4.31 8.09 12.15
C VAL A 27 -4.40 8.33 13.66
N LEU A 28 -5.48 7.90 14.31
CA LEU A 28 -5.62 8.05 15.78
C LEU A 28 -4.48 7.34 16.53
N ARG A 29 -4.08 6.15 16.08
CA ARG A 29 -2.92 5.45 16.67
C ARG A 29 -1.60 6.19 16.43
N ALA A 30 -1.44 6.82 15.26
CA ALA A 30 -0.24 7.61 14.98
C ALA A 30 -0.18 8.86 15.86
N LEU A 31 -1.28 9.56 16.05
CA LEU A 31 -1.40 10.74 16.92
C LEU A 31 -1.15 10.37 18.38
N GLU A 32 -1.74 9.26 18.86
CA GLU A 32 -1.50 8.75 20.21
C GLU A 32 -0.02 8.40 20.42
N ALA A 33 0.59 7.70 19.48
CA ALA A 33 2.01 7.33 19.56
C ALA A 33 2.95 8.54 19.53
N ALA A 34 2.54 9.62 18.85
CA ALA A 34 3.28 10.88 18.79
C ALA A 34 3.05 11.79 20.00
N GLY A 35 1.98 11.59 20.76
CA GLY A 35 1.51 12.53 21.76
C GLY A 35 1.04 13.86 21.17
N VAL A 36 0.52 13.85 19.93
CA VAL A 36 0.10 15.04 19.18
C VAL A 36 -1.41 15.06 19.07
N SER A 37 -2.01 16.24 19.29
CA SER A 37 -3.45 16.43 19.09
C SER A 37 -3.79 16.76 17.64
N PRO A 38 -5.02 16.48 17.16
CA PRO A 38 -5.45 16.85 15.82
C PRO A 38 -5.30 18.35 15.50
N SER A 39 -5.39 19.21 16.50
CA SER A 39 -5.25 20.68 16.34
C SER A 39 -3.83 21.17 16.10
N GLU A 40 -2.82 20.33 16.34
CA GLU A 40 -1.41 20.66 16.12
C GLU A 40 -0.95 20.30 14.69
N ILE A 41 -1.79 19.57 13.93
CA ILE A 41 -1.47 19.23 12.53
C ILE A 41 -1.54 20.50 11.67
N GLY A 42 -0.42 20.86 11.05
CA GLY A 42 -0.30 22.01 10.16
C GLY A 42 -0.51 21.69 8.68
N SER A 43 -0.24 20.46 8.24
CA SER A 43 -0.51 20.01 6.87
C SER A 43 -0.83 18.52 6.81
N VAL A 44 -1.57 18.11 5.78
CA VAL A 44 -1.92 16.70 5.54
C VAL A 44 -1.63 16.34 4.09
N VAL A 45 -0.94 15.23 3.89
CA VAL A 45 -0.75 14.62 2.57
C VAL A 45 -1.34 13.21 2.58
N CYS A 46 -2.26 12.94 1.66
CA CYS A 46 -2.95 11.65 1.55
C CYS A 46 -2.61 10.99 0.21
N GLY A 47 -1.92 9.86 0.26
CA GLY A 47 -1.58 9.03 -0.89
C GLY A 47 -2.59 7.91 -1.08
N HIS A 48 -3.07 7.76 -2.31
CA HIS A 48 -3.97 6.69 -2.73
C HIS A 48 -3.87 6.47 -4.24
N ALA A 49 -4.43 5.38 -4.74
CA ALA A 49 -4.58 5.12 -6.18
C ALA A 49 -6.06 5.13 -6.61
N PHE A 50 -6.96 4.67 -5.77
CA PHE A 50 -8.37 4.46 -6.12
C PHE A 50 -9.34 5.19 -5.19
N GLY A 51 -8.86 6.09 -4.36
CA GLY A 51 -9.68 6.81 -3.37
C GLY A 51 -10.68 7.80 -3.97
N GLY A 52 -10.43 8.26 -5.19
CA GLY A 52 -11.26 9.24 -5.88
C GLY A 52 -11.10 10.65 -5.32
N MET A 53 -12.09 11.50 -5.57
CA MET A 53 -12.03 12.91 -5.20
C MET A 53 -12.01 13.11 -3.68
N LEU A 54 -11.14 14.04 -3.22
CA LEU A 54 -11.10 14.55 -1.85
C LEU A 54 -10.91 13.46 -0.77
N THR A 55 -10.15 12.41 -1.07
CA THR A 55 -9.96 11.30 -0.13
C THR A 55 -9.36 11.78 1.18
N GLY A 56 -8.31 12.57 1.16
CA GLY A 56 -7.71 13.16 2.36
C GLY A 56 -8.69 14.03 3.15
N GLN A 57 -9.43 14.92 2.47
CA GLN A 57 -10.40 15.80 3.11
C GLN A 57 -11.55 15.01 3.78
N ARG A 58 -12.01 13.92 3.17
CA ARG A 58 -13.02 13.04 3.77
C ARG A 58 -12.53 12.37 5.04
N ILE A 59 -11.24 12.01 5.09
CA ILE A 59 -10.61 11.39 6.26
C ILE A 59 -10.43 12.41 7.38
N VAL A 60 -9.82 13.57 7.09
CA VAL A 60 -9.49 14.55 8.13
C VAL A 60 -10.73 15.23 8.71
N LYS A 61 -11.84 15.30 7.96
CA LYS A 61 -13.12 15.75 8.47
C LYS A 61 -13.57 14.94 9.69
N ASP A 62 -13.43 13.61 9.63
CA ASP A 62 -13.85 12.70 10.72
C ASP A 62 -12.86 12.73 11.92
N LEU A 63 -11.70 13.36 11.74
CA LEU A 63 -10.70 13.60 12.78
C LEU A 63 -10.81 15.00 13.41
N GLY A 64 -11.69 15.86 12.90
CA GLY A 64 -11.79 17.26 13.32
C GLY A 64 -10.60 18.13 12.90
N ILE A 65 -9.77 17.66 11.95
CA ILE A 65 -8.66 18.44 11.40
C ILE A 65 -9.21 19.34 10.29
N GLY A 66 -9.05 20.65 10.45
CA GLY A 66 -9.54 21.65 9.49
C GLY A 66 -8.71 22.92 9.49
N GLY A 67 -8.88 23.74 8.46
CA GLY A 67 -8.12 25.00 8.32
C GLY A 67 -6.67 24.82 7.90
N VAL A 68 -6.28 23.60 7.45
CA VAL A 68 -4.93 23.26 7.03
C VAL A 68 -4.90 22.78 5.57
N PRO A 69 -3.77 22.94 4.87
CA PRO A 69 -3.61 22.35 3.54
C PRO A 69 -3.78 20.82 3.55
N VAL A 70 -4.57 20.30 2.62
CA VAL A 70 -4.72 18.84 2.40
C VAL A 70 -4.42 18.54 0.95
N VAL A 71 -3.34 17.80 0.69
CA VAL A 71 -2.89 17.40 -0.64
C VAL A 71 -3.21 15.92 -0.85
N ASN A 72 -3.89 15.58 -1.93
CA ASN A 72 -4.09 14.20 -2.35
C ASN A 72 -3.06 13.86 -3.46
N VAL A 73 -2.40 12.72 -3.34
CA VAL A 73 -1.36 12.26 -4.25
C VAL A 73 -1.77 10.90 -4.80
N ASP A 74 -1.85 10.81 -6.12
CA ASP A 74 -1.94 9.54 -6.81
C ASP A 74 -0.56 9.18 -7.37
N ASN A 75 0.03 8.14 -6.82
CA ASN A 75 1.25 7.53 -7.33
C ASN A 75 1.15 6.00 -7.20
N ALA A 76 0.01 5.45 -7.58
CA ALA A 76 -0.32 4.03 -7.50
C ALA A 76 0.16 3.42 -6.15
N CYS A 77 0.85 2.27 -6.19
CA CYS A 77 1.36 1.58 -5.00
C CYS A 77 2.36 2.41 -4.17
N SER A 78 2.91 3.48 -4.71
CA SER A 78 3.84 4.39 -4.04
C SER A 78 3.15 5.61 -3.42
N GLY A 79 1.83 5.72 -3.47
CA GLY A 79 1.07 6.87 -2.96
C GLY A 79 1.43 7.21 -1.51
N GLY A 80 1.46 6.23 -0.62
CA GLY A 80 1.85 6.43 0.79
C GLY A 80 3.30 6.92 0.97
N ALA A 81 4.24 6.38 0.19
CA ALA A 81 5.64 6.84 0.22
C ALA A 81 5.76 8.28 -0.31
N SER A 82 5.01 8.62 -1.36
CA SER A 82 4.95 9.98 -1.89
C SER A 82 4.35 10.96 -0.88
N ALA A 83 3.30 10.54 -0.16
CA ALA A 83 2.70 11.35 0.91
C ALA A 83 3.72 11.63 2.03
N LEU A 84 4.46 10.62 2.46
CA LEU A 84 5.50 10.78 3.47
C LEU A 84 6.61 11.72 3.00
N HIS A 85 7.07 11.57 1.75
CA HIS A 85 8.08 12.45 1.17
C HIS A 85 7.65 13.92 1.14
N LEU A 86 6.41 14.18 0.70
CA LEU A 86 5.90 15.55 0.63
C LEU A 86 5.66 16.16 2.02
N ALA A 87 5.15 15.38 2.97
CA ALA A 87 5.00 15.81 4.36
C ALA A 87 6.36 16.15 5.00
N ALA A 88 7.40 15.34 4.74
CA ALA A 88 8.75 15.62 5.21
C ALA A 88 9.30 16.94 4.64
N ARG A 89 9.03 17.23 3.36
CA ARG A 89 9.41 18.50 2.74
C ARG A 89 8.72 19.71 3.37
N ASP A 90 7.44 19.61 3.72
CA ASP A 90 6.75 20.71 4.41
C ASP A 90 7.44 21.08 5.74
N ILE A 91 7.93 20.05 6.47
CA ILE A 91 8.70 20.25 7.71
C ILE A 91 10.09 20.84 7.40
N GLU A 92 10.83 20.28 6.44
CA GLU A 92 12.21 20.72 6.11
C GLU A 92 12.25 22.15 5.55
N GLU A 93 11.22 22.56 4.84
CA GLU A 93 11.06 23.91 4.33
C GLU A 93 10.51 24.91 5.39
N GLY A 94 10.23 24.43 6.62
CA GLY A 94 9.71 25.24 7.72
C GLY A 94 8.29 25.76 7.52
N ARG A 95 7.51 25.10 6.66
CA ARG A 95 6.12 25.49 6.38
C ARG A 95 5.19 25.17 7.55
N VAL A 96 5.44 24.04 8.21
CA VAL A 96 4.69 23.56 9.37
C VAL A 96 5.61 22.86 10.35
N GLU A 97 5.20 22.77 11.61
CA GLU A 97 5.94 22.05 12.65
C GLU A 97 5.55 20.56 12.72
N VAL A 98 4.27 20.26 12.40
CA VAL A 98 3.74 18.89 12.39
C VAL A 98 2.98 18.66 11.09
N ALA A 99 3.34 17.62 10.38
CA ALA A 99 2.68 17.17 9.17
C ALA A 99 2.17 15.73 9.31
N LEU A 100 0.99 15.45 8.74
CA LEU A 100 0.40 14.11 8.72
C LEU A 100 0.49 13.51 7.31
N ALA A 101 1.16 12.37 7.19
CA ALA A 101 1.15 11.56 5.96
C ALA A 101 0.21 10.36 6.12
N ILE A 102 -0.71 10.18 5.18
CA ILE A 102 -1.67 9.08 5.14
C ILE A 102 -1.46 8.28 3.86
N GLY A 103 -1.43 6.96 3.95
CA GLY A 103 -1.52 6.05 2.80
C GLY A 103 -2.74 5.17 2.96
N VAL A 104 -3.65 5.16 2.00
CA VAL A 104 -4.88 4.38 2.09
C VAL A 104 -5.41 3.97 0.72
N ASP A 105 -5.75 2.70 0.56
CA ASP A 105 -6.55 2.21 -0.56
C ASP A 105 -7.54 1.13 -0.11
N LYS A 106 -8.57 0.94 -0.92
CA LYS A 106 -9.61 -0.07 -0.70
C LYS A 106 -9.71 -0.96 -1.94
N LEU A 107 -8.85 -1.96 -2.03
CA LEU A 107 -8.75 -2.81 -3.22
C LEU A 107 -9.90 -3.84 -3.30
N THR A 108 -10.55 -4.16 -2.18
CA THR A 108 -11.73 -5.04 -2.18
C THR A 108 -12.94 -4.44 -2.90
N GLN A 109 -12.94 -3.15 -3.21
CA GLN A 109 -13.99 -2.53 -4.04
C GLN A 109 -14.06 -3.11 -5.46
N PHE A 110 -12.99 -3.75 -5.93
CA PHE A 110 -12.92 -4.40 -7.25
C PHE A 110 -13.29 -5.90 -7.20
N GLY A 111 -13.77 -6.41 -6.07
CA GLY A 111 -14.26 -7.78 -5.93
C GLY A 111 -13.18 -8.87 -5.87
N GLY A 112 -11.95 -8.57 -6.27
CA GLY A 112 -10.83 -9.52 -6.37
C GLY A 112 -10.34 -9.70 -7.80
N GLY A 113 -9.30 -10.52 -7.97
CA GLY A 113 -8.63 -10.67 -9.26
C GLY A 113 -7.56 -9.60 -9.49
N THR A 114 -7.33 -9.26 -10.75
CA THR A 114 -6.38 -8.19 -11.13
C THR A 114 -7.00 -6.82 -10.90
N LEU A 115 -6.19 -5.86 -10.43
CA LEU A 115 -6.62 -4.48 -10.34
C LEU A 115 -6.83 -3.89 -11.74
N PRO A 116 -7.80 -2.99 -11.91
CA PRO A 116 -7.97 -2.28 -13.16
C PRO A 116 -6.74 -1.44 -13.46
N LEU A 117 -6.35 -1.42 -14.72
CA LEU A 117 -5.33 -0.53 -15.26
C LEU A 117 -6.01 0.56 -16.07
N VAL A 118 -5.27 1.64 -16.38
CA VAL A 118 -5.80 2.78 -17.14
C VAL A 118 -6.01 2.38 -18.59
N GLU A 119 -7.24 2.45 -19.07
CA GLU A 119 -7.62 2.02 -20.42
C GLU A 119 -6.95 2.85 -21.56
N GLU A 120 -6.49 4.06 -21.26
CA GLU A 120 -5.75 4.90 -22.18
C GLU A 120 -4.32 4.41 -22.45
N ASP A 121 -3.79 3.53 -21.60
CA ASP A 121 -2.47 2.95 -21.76
C ASP A 121 -2.45 1.99 -22.96
N SER A 122 -1.50 2.21 -23.86
CA SER A 122 -1.39 1.43 -25.10
C SER A 122 -1.07 -0.05 -24.88
N GLU A 123 -0.43 -0.40 -23.77
CA GLU A 123 -0.17 -1.78 -23.38
C GLU A 123 -1.43 -2.45 -22.86
N VAL A 124 -2.22 -1.72 -22.06
CA VAL A 124 -3.51 -2.17 -21.53
C VAL A 124 -4.50 -2.43 -22.67
N GLN A 125 -4.54 -1.54 -23.68
CA GLN A 125 -5.36 -1.74 -24.90
C GLN A 125 -4.99 -3.01 -25.67
N ARG A 126 -3.77 -3.51 -25.53
CA ARG A 126 -3.29 -4.76 -26.11
C ARG A 126 -3.44 -5.97 -25.18
N GLY A 127 -4.17 -5.82 -24.07
CA GLY A 127 -4.46 -6.90 -23.13
C GLY A 127 -3.47 -7.05 -21.97
N MET A 128 -2.62 -6.05 -21.71
CA MET A 128 -1.73 -6.08 -20.56
C MET A 128 -2.53 -6.10 -19.26
N VAL A 129 -2.15 -7.01 -18.37
CA VAL A 129 -2.65 -7.07 -16.99
C VAL A 129 -1.48 -7.04 -16.01
N MET A 130 -1.71 -6.54 -14.80
CA MET A 130 -0.65 -6.36 -13.79
C MET A 130 0.19 -7.63 -13.55
N PRO A 131 -0.38 -8.83 -13.36
CA PRO A 131 0.43 -10.04 -13.17
C PRO A 131 1.33 -10.37 -14.36
N ALA A 132 0.87 -10.13 -15.61
CA ALA A 132 1.68 -10.38 -16.79
C ALA A 132 2.88 -9.42 -16.87
N LEU A 133 2.69 -8.14 -16.54
CA LEU A 133 3.77 -7.15 -16.48
C LEU A 133 4.89 -7.60 -15.51
N TYR A 134 4.52 -8.05 -14.30
CA TYR A 134 5.50 -8.52 -13.33
C TYR A 134 6.11 -9.87 -13.71
N ALA A 135 5.35 -10.75 -14.36
CA ALA A 135 5.88 -12.02 -14.88
C ALA A 135 6.97 -11.81 -15.93
N MET A 136 6.77 -10.88 -16.88
CA MET A 136 7.80 -10.53 -17.87
C MET A 136 9.07 -9.97 -17.21
N ARG A 137 8.92 -9.14 -16.17
CA ARG A 137 10.07 -8.63 -15.40
C ARG A 137 10.78 -9.76 -14.64
N ALA A 138 10.02 -10.69 -14.05
CA ALA A 138 10.58 -11.86 -13.39
C ALA A 138 11.36 -12.74 -14.37
N GLN A 139 10.80 -13.06 -15.54
CA GLN A 139 11.50 -13.83 -16.58
C GLN A 139 12.80 -13.13 -17.01
N ARG A 140 12.76 -11.81 -17.22
CA ARG A 140 13.96 -11.05 -17.58
C ARG A 140 15.02 -11.10 -16.49
N TYR A 141 14.62 -10.94 -15.23
CA TYR A 141 15.53 -11.05 -14.09
C TYR A 141 16.19 -12.44 -14.01
N LEU A 142 15.40 -13.50 -14.11
CA LEU A 142 15.90 -14.88 -14.07
C LEU A 142 16.90 -15.14 -15.21
N TYR A 143 16.57 -14.68 -16.42
CA TYR A 143 17.45 -14.81 -17.59
C TYR A 143 18.79 -14.08 -17.38
N GLU A 144 18.77 -12.82 -16.93
CA GLU A 144 19.98 -12.00 -16.72
C GLU A 144 20.86 -12.54 -15.60
N ARG A 145 20.29 -13.20 -14.60
CA ARG A 145 21.02 -13.74 -13.46
C ARG A 145 21.40 -15.21 -13.61
N GLY A 146 20.88 -15.91 -14.61
CA GLY A 146 21.06 -17.35 -14.73
C GLY A 146 20.41 -18.14 -13.58
N GLU A 147 19.32 -17.60 -12.99
CA GLU A 147 18.64 -18.17 -11.85
C GLU A 147 17.37 -18.90 -12.28
N GLY A 148 16.93 -19.87 -11.46
CA GLY A 148 15.65 -20.55 -11.63
C GLY A 148 14.50 -19.89 -10.85
N PRO A 149 13.25 -20.38 -11.04
CA PRO A 149 12.08 -19.84 -10.34
C PRO A 149 12.14 -20.05 -8.82
N GLU A 150 13.04 -20.87 -8.32
CA GLU A 150 13.28 -21.13 -6.89
C GLU A 150 13.65 -19.85 -6.13
N ILE A 151 14.36 -18.91 -6.77
CA ILE A 151 14.72 -17.65 -6.14
C ILE A 151 13.47 -16.80 -5.82
N LEU A 152 12.45 -16.85 -6.69
CA LEU A 152 11.18 -16.18 -6.46
C LEU A 152 10.40 -16.83 -5.31
N ALA A 153 10.44 -18.16 -5.21
CA ALA A 153 9.83 -18.89 -4.09
C ALA A 153 10.49 -18.55 -2.75
N GLN A 154 11.81 -18.38 -2.72
CA GLN A 154 12.53 -17.96 -1.51
C GLN A 154 12.09 -16.58 -1.00
N VAL A 155 11.72 -15.65 -1.88
CA VAL A 155 11.15 -14.36 -1.49
C VAL A 155 9.82 -14.55 -0.76
N SER A 156 8.96 -15.44 -1.26
CA SER A 156 7.68 -15.77 -0.61
C SER A 156 7.89 -16.41 0.77
N VAL A 157 8.82 -17.37 0.87
CA VAL A 157 9.18 -18.00 2.15
C VAL A 157 9.65 -16.95 3.17
N LYS A 158 10.55 -16.06 2.75
CA LYS A 158 11.05 -14.96 3.61
C LYS A 158 9.90 -14.06 4.06
N ALA A 159 9.05 -13.60 3.14
CA ALA A 159 7.93 -12.72 3.46
C ALA A 159 6.94 -13.37 4.43
N ARG A 160 6.59 -14.64 4.20
CA ARG A 160 5.70 -15.40 5.08
C ARG A 160 6.31 -15.64 6.45
N ARG A 161 7.59 -15.93 6.54
CA ARG A 161 8.30 -16.07 7.83
C ARG A 161 8.20 -14.79 8.67
N HIS A 162 8.41 -13.63 8.06
CA HIS A 162 8.25 -12.34 8.75
C HIS A 162 6.78 -12.05 9.09
N GLY A 163 5.84 -12.42 8.21
CA GLY A 163 4.40 -12.29 8.45
C GLY A 163 3.90 -13.05 9.67
N VAL A 164 4.48 -14.22 9.98
CA VAL A 164 4.12 -14.99 11.20
C VAL A 164 4.28 -14.17 12.48
N ALA A 165 5.36 -13.40 12.57
CA ALA A 165 5.68 -12.58 13.74
C ALA A 165 4.98 -11.20 13.73
N ASN A 166 4.38 -10.78 12.62
CA ASN A 166 3.74 -9.47 12.48
C ASN A 166 2.23 -9.56 12.77
N PRO A 167 1.70 -8.95 13.86
CA PRO A 167 0.27 -8.97 14.18
C PRO A 167 -0.59 -8.23 13.13
N PHE A 168 0.01 -7.35 12.34
CA PHE A 168 -0.68 -6.59 11.29
C PHE A 168 -0.67 -7.26 9.91
N ALA A 169 0.07 -8.38 9.74
CA ALA A 169 0.13 -9.07 8.47
C ALA A 169 -1.17 -9.80 8.14
N GLN A 170 -1.65 -9.68 6.89
CA GLN A 170 -2.83 -10.41 6.39
C GLN A 170 -2.62 -11.93 6.41
N PHE A 171 -1.41 -12.40 6.07
CA PHE A 171 -1.07 -13.81 6.06
C PHE A 171 0.00 -14.12 7.11
N ARG A 172 -0.38 -14.92 8.09
CA ARG A 172 0.46 -15.26 9.25
C ARG A 172 0.78 -16.75 9.33
N LYS A 173 0.75 -17.45 8.20
CA LYS A 173 1.16 -18.85 8.11
C LYS A 173 2.45 -18.94 7.31
N PRO A 174 3.43 -19.76 7.74
CA PRO A 174 4.63 -20.02 6.95
C PRO A 174 4.26 -20.77 5.67
N VAL A 175 5.14 -20.72 4.69
CA VAL A 175 5.07 -21.54 3.46
C VAL A 175 6.47 -22.05 3.15
N THR A 176 6.56 -23.21 2.50
CA THR A 176 7.81 -23.77 1.98
C THR A 176 8.04 -23.31 0.54
N ALA A 177 9.25 -23.48 0.03
CA ALA A 177 9.56 -23.18 -1.36
C ALA A 177 8.79 -24.11 -2.31
N ASP A 178 8.66 -25.38 -1.97
CA ASP A 178 7.91 -26.35 -2.76
C ASP A 178 6.42 -25.99 -2.84
N GLU A 179 5.81 -25.60 -1.72
CA GLU A 179 4.42 -25.10 -1.70
C GLU A 179 4.25 -23.85 -2.57
N ALA A 180 5.22 -22.93 -2.53
CA ALA A 180 5.18 -21.72 -3.33
C ALA A 180 5.28 -22.03 -4.83
N LEU A 181 6.15 -22.95 -5.24
CA LEU A 181 6.33 -23.38 -6.63
C LEU A 181 5.14 -24.20 -7.14
N ALA A 182 4.58 -25.09 -6.31
CA ALA A 182 3.46 -25.95 -6.67
C ALA A 182 2.09 -25.24 -6.62
N ALA A 183 2.04 -23.99 -6.15
CA ALA A 183 0.80 -23.24 -6.06
C ALA A 183 0.23 -22.92 -7.46
N ARG A 184 -1.07 -22.59 -7.51
CA ARG A 184 -1.74 -22.25 -8.77
C ARG A 184 -1.01 -21.16 -9.54
N PRO A 185 -0.60 -21.41 -10.80
CA PRO A 185 0.04 -20.38 -11.61
C PRO A 185 -0.92 -19.21 -11.91
N ILE A 186 -0.37 -18.01 -11.93
CA ILE A 186 -1.08 -16.78 -12.30
C ILE A 186 -0.59 -16.28 -13.65
N ALA A 187 0.72 -16.15 -13.80
CA ALA A 187 1.41 -15.85 -15.05
C ALA A 187 2.83 -16.41 -14.92
N ASP A 188 3.34 -17.10 -15.94
CA ASP A 188 4.65 -17.73 -15.86
C ASP A 188 5.78 -16.70 -15.67
N PRO A 189 6.70 -16.87 -14.68
CA PRO A 189 6.81 -17.94 -13.69
C PRO A 189 6.00 -17.77 -12.37
N PRO A 190 5.44 -16.58 -12.00
CA PRO A 190 4.79 -16.43 -10.71
C PRO A 190 3.53 -17.28 -10.48
N THR A 191 3.45 -17.82 -9.28
CA THR A 191 2.27 -18.49 -8.73
C THR A 191 1.48 -17.56 -7.81
N VAL A 192 0.29 -17.96 -7.38
CA VAL A 192 -0.55 -17.17 -6.46
C VAL A 192 0.13 -16.89 -5.12
N LEU A 193 1.04 -17.71 -4.64
CA LEU A 193 1.79 -17.46 -3.41
C LEU A 193 2.96 -16.49 -3.60
N GLN A 194 3.26 -16.13 -4.83
CA GLN A 194 4.27 -15.14 -5.21
C GLN A 194 3.66 -13.80 -5.61
N CYS A 195 2.34 -13.71 -5.63
CA CYS A 195 1.60 -12.47 -5.86
C CYS A 195 1.22 -11.80 -4.54
N CYS A 196 1.12 -10.47 -4.56
CA CYS A 196 0.54 -9.74 -3.41
C CYS A 196 -0.98 -10.02 -3.33
N PRO A 197 -1.53 -10.12 -2.11
CA PRO A 197 -2.97 -10.31 -1.93
C PRO A 197 -3.76 -9.02 -2.21
N THR A 198 -5.04 -9.19 -2.55
CA THR A 198 -6.00 -8.09 -2.49
C THR A 198 -6.37 -7.83 -1.03
N GLY A 199 -6.30 -6.58 -0.60
CA GLY A 199 -6.61 -6.17 0.78
C GLY A 199 -6.60 -4.64 0.91
N GLU A 200 -6.83 -4.19 2.10
CA GLU A 200 -6.72 -2.80 2.56
C GLU A 200 -5.60 -2.66 3.59
#